data_d6078747fd17c4a2756d9e8458474a06
#
_entry.id   d6078747fd17c4a2756d9e8458474a06
#
_cell.length_a   1.000
_cell.length_b   1.000
_cell.length_c   1.000
_cell.angle_alpha   90.00
_cell.angle_beta   90.00
_cell.angle_gamma   90.00
#
_symmetry.space_group_name_H-M   'P 1'
#
loop_
_entity.id
_entity.type
_entity.pdbx_description
1 polymer ?
#
loop_
_entity_poly.entity_id
_entity_poly.type
_entity_poly.pdbx_seq_one_letter_code
_entity_poly.pdbx_strand_id
1 'polypeptide(L)'
;LGYGAFSKAQSILGGKMEGNKGVAAQYMNSIRGRRQVVQQAASKLDGAVEVVKFHSDKKIITFGGTNKFTDRVAEAIGAESYHSGKTKKQREKLLDKFRSGETKVLCSTKALNQGMDVPDVEIGIIVGLESKALPMIQRLGRIIRKDGDKIGKIYIFYVTNSQEEKWLKQATKKLNNVKQGDDLKLFL
;
A
#
# COMPACT_ATOMS: atom_id res chain seq x y z
N LEU A 1 5.57 16.08 20.89
CA LEU A 1 6.13 14.82 21.43
C LEU A 1 6.68 14.03 20.26
N GLY A 2 7.95 14.33 19.94
CA GLY A 2 8.48 14.03 18.64
C GLY A 2 9.40 12.81 18.62
N TYR A 3 10.24 12.77 17.59
CA TYR A 3 11.24 11.76 17.26
C TYR A 3 12.10 11.30 18.45
N GLY A 4 12.36 12.17 19.45
CA GLY A 4 13.13 11.83 20.63
C GLY A 4 12.50 10.76 21.54
N ALA A 5 11.18 10.80 21.74
CA ALA A 5 10.50 9.81 22.58
C ALA A 5 10.46 8.43 21.91
N PHE A 6 10.28 8.39 20.58
CA PHE A 6 10.31 7.14 19.81
C PHE A 6 11.71 6.50 19.84
N SER A 7 12.74 7.28 19.55
CA SER A 7 14.13 6.81 19.59
C SER A 7 14.53 6.33 20.98
N LYS A 8 14.13 7.08 22.04
CA LYS A 8 14.37 6.69 23.43
C LYS A 8 13.70 5.36 23.76
N ALA A 9 12.43 5.18 23.41
CA ALA A 9 11.72 3.93 23.65
C ALA A 9 12.37 2.74 22.91
N GLN A 10 12.80 2.93 21.67
CA GLN A 10 13.53 1.89 20.93
C GLN A 10 14.88 1.55 21.61
N SER A 11 15.61 2.54 22.09
CA SER A 11 16.90 2.33 22.78
C SER A 11 16.74 1.57 24.09
N ILE A 12 15.67 1.87 24.87
CA ILE A 12 15.35 1.14 26.10
C ILE A 12 14.99 -0.32 25.80
N LEU A 13 14.14 -0.57 24.79
CA LEU A 13 13.74 -1.91 24.40
C LEU A 13 14.90 -2.73 23.82
N GLY A 14 15.80 -2.08 23.10
CA GLY A 14 17.02 -2.68 22.55
C GLY A 14 18.17 -2.86 23.54
N GLY A 15 17.99 -2.48 24.80
CA GLY A 15 19.03 -2.58 25.85
C GLY A 15 20.19 -1.58 25.70
N LYS A 16 20.03 -0.56 24.85
CA LYS A 16 21.06 0.49 24.60
C LYS A 16 20.96 1.67 25.57
N MET A 17 19.90 1.74 26.35
CA MET A 17 19.63 2.80 27.31
C MET A 17 18.88 2.21 28.50
N GLU A 18 19.21 2.66 29.70
CA GLU A 18 18.43 2.34 30.91
C GLU A 18 17.04 2.98 30.88
N GLY A 19 16.05 2.25 31.37
CA GLY A 19 14.69 2.74 31.50
C GLY A 19 13.66 1.62 31.66
N ASN A 20 12.43 1.99 31.95
CA ASN A 20 11.34 1.06 32.17
C ASN A 20 10.89 0.44 30.81
N LYS A 21 11.25 -0.83 30.57
CA LYS A 21 10.89 -1.56 29.35
C LYS A 21 9.37 -1.69 29.17
N GLY A 22 8.60 -1.82 30.26
CA GLY A 22 7.15 -1.90 30.21
C GLY A 22 6.53 -0.61 29.66
N VAL A 23 6.95 0.55 30.17
CA VAL A 23 6.50 1.85 29.67
C VAL A 23 6.92 2.08 28.23
N ALA A 24 8.15 1.72 27.87
CA ALA A 24 8.64 1.80 26.48
C ALA A 24 7.82 0.92 25.53
N ALA A 25 7.47 -0.30 25.94
CA ALA A 25 6.64 -1.20 25.17
C ALA A 25 5.21 -0.67 24.99
N GLN A 26 4.58 -0.13 26.05
CA GLN A 26 3.26 0.49 25.96
C GLN A 26 3.26 1.69 25.00
N TYR A 27 4.27 2.54 25.07
CA TYR A 27 4.42 3.67 24.16
C TYR A 27 4.53 3.21 22.70
N MET A 28 5.37 2.20 22.42
CA MET A 28 5.53 1.65 21.08
C MET A 28 4.25 0.99 20.56
N ASN A 29 3.52 0.29 21.44
CA ASN A 29 2.23 -0.33 21.08
C ASN A 29 1.16 0.73 20.77
N SER A 30 1.11 1.82 21.53
CA SER A 30 0.20 2.94 21.25
C SER A 30 0.47 3.60 19.91
N ILE A 31 1.75 3.76 19.53
CA ILE A 31 2.12 4.27 18.20
C ILE A 31 1.71 3.29 17.09
N ARG A 32 1.96 1.99 17.31
CA ARG A 32 1.55 0.94 16.33
C ARG A 32 0.04 0.92 16.17
N GLY A 33 -0.72 0.98 17.27
CA GLY A 33 -2.19 1.02 17.24
C GLY A 33 -2.72 2.20 16.46
N ARG A 34 -2.25 3.43 16.74
CA ARG A 34 -2.64 4.62 15.98
C ARG A 34 -2.30 4.51 14.48
N ARG A 35 -1.10 4.03 14.17
CA ARG A 35 -0.70 3.80 12.79
C ARG A 35 -1.61 2.80 12.09
N GLN A 36 -1.99 1.72 12.78
CA GLN A 36 -2.88 0.70 12.25
C GLN A 36 -4.26 1.25 11.92
N VAL A 37 -4.85 2.07 12.81
CA VAL A 37 -6.14 2.73 12.58
C VAL A 37 -6.11 3.56 11.30
N VAL A 38 -5.08 4.41 11.14
CA VAL A 38 -4.92 5.24 9.94
C VAL A 38 -4.71 4.40 8.67
N GLN A 39 -3.81 3.42 8.73
CA GLN A 39 -3.49 2.59 7.58
C GLN A 39 -4.64 1.70 7.12
N GLN A 40 -5.53 1.29 8.05
CA GLN A 40 -6.63 0.37 7.80
C GLN A 40 -8.01 1.05 7.86
N ALA A 41 -8.06 2.36 7.63
CA ALA A 41 -9.32 3.10 7.62
C ALA A 41 -10.32 2.48 6.62
N ALA A 42 -11.57 2.29 7.04
CA ALA A 42 -12.62 1.64 6.24
C ALA A 42 -12.87 2.37 4.91
N SER A 43 -12.89 3.71 4.95
CA SER A 43 -13.07 4.54 3.75
C SER A 43 -12.08 4.28 2.63
N LYS A 44 -10.87 3.78 2.95
CA LYS A 44 -9.89 3.38 1.93
C LYS A 44 -10.30 2.10 1.21
N LEU A 45 -10.99 1.18 1.91
CA LEU A 45 -11.53 -0.03 1.29
C LEU A 45 -12.62 0.35 0.30
N ASP A 46 -13.55 1.20 0.74
CA ASP A 46 -14.66 1.67 -0.10
C ASP A 46 -14.12 2.35 -1.36
N GLY A 47 -13.16 3.26 -1.20
CA GLY A 47 -12.50 3.92 -2.34
C GLY A 47 -11.77 2.94 -3.27
N ALA A 48 -11.09 1.93 -2.73
CA ALA A 48 -10.42 0.92 -3.55
C ALA A 48 -11.43 0.07 -4.34
N VAL A 49 -12.57 -0.30 -3.73
CA VAL A 49 -13.67 -1.00 -4.40
C VAL A 49 -14.22 -0.18 -5.56
N GLU A 50 -14.47 1.10 -5.35
CA GLU A 50 -14.98 2.00 -6.41
C GLU A 50 -13.98 2.13 -7.57
N VAL A 51 -12.70 2.31 -7.30
CA VAL A 51 -11.68 2.35 -8.36
C VAL A 51 -11.62 1.06 -9.15
N VAL A 52 -11.72 -0.10 -8.49
CA VAL A 52 -11.74 -1.41 -9.17
C VAL A 52 -12.99 -1.57 -10.03
N LYS A 53 -14.16 -1.18 -9.54
CA LYS A 53 -15.40 -1.21 -10.31
C LYS A 53 -15.32 -0.30 -11.54
N PHE A 54 -14.80 0.92 -11.37
CA PHE A 54 -14.66 1.89 -12.46
C PHE A 54 -13.70 1.41 -13.57
N HIS A 55 -12.68 0.61 -13.20
CA HIS A 55 -11.69 0.05 -14.11
C HIS A 55 -11.81 -1.47 -14.27
N SER A 56 -13.03 -2.00 -14.26
CA SER A 56 -13.29 -3.45 -14.29
C SER A 56 -12.77 -4.19 -15.52
N ASP A 57 -12.53 -3.48 -16.62
CA ASP A 57 -11.93 -3.99 -17.86
C ASP A 57 -10.40 -4.06 -17.80
N LYS A 58 -9.74 -3.42 -16.84
CA LYS A 58 -8.29 -3.23 -16.74
C LYS A 58 -7.62 -4.26 -15.81
N LYS A 59 -6.32 -4.50 -16.05
CA LYS A 59 -5.47 -5.21 -15.09
C LYS A 59 -5.02 -4.27 -13.98
N ILE A 60 -5.33 -4.65 -12.74
CA ILE A 60 -5.17 -3.82 -11.54
C ILE A 60 -4.26 -4.51 -10.53
N ILE A 61 -3.32 -3.77 -9.96
CA ILE A 61 -2.57 -4.20 -8.77
C ILE A 61 -2.91 -3.29 -7.59
N THR A 62 -3.24 -3.90 -6.43
CA THR A 62 -3.45 -3.17 -5.18
C THR A 62 -2.38 -3.49 -4.14
N PHE A 63 -2.04 -2.52 -3.29
CA PHE A 63 -1.07 -2.68 -2.20
C PHE A 63 -1.69 -2.33 -0.85
N GLY A 64 -1.83 -3.34 0.03
CA GLY A 64 -2.46 -3.22 1.35
C GLY A 64 -1.49 -2.86 2.49
N GLY A 65 -0.17 -2.98 2.28
CA GLY A 65 0.85 -2.67 3.30
C GLY A 65 1.11 -3.77 4.31
N THR A 66 0.10 -4.44 4.85
CA THR A 66 0.22 -5.61 5.74
C THR A 66 -0.56 -6.81 5.21
N ASN A 67 -0.16 -8.04 5.55
CA ASN A 67 -0.87 -9.24 5.09
C ASN A 67 -2.36 -9.18 5.46
N LYS A 68 -2.66 -8.94 6.74
CA LYS A 68 -4.04 -8.88 7.24
C LYS A 68 -4.88 -7.82 6.53
N PHE A 69 -4.32 -6.64 6.25
CA PHE A 69 -5.08 -5.61 5.54
C PHE A 69 -5.21 -5.91 4.05
N THR A 70 -4.18 -6.53 3.44
CA THR A 70 -4.25 -7.02 2.06
C THR A 70 -5.34 -8.06 1.87
N ASP A 71 -5.51 -8.98 2.84
CA ASP A 71 -6.61 -9.96 2.81
C ASP A 71 -7.98 -9.26 2.87
N ARG A 72 -8.14 -8.27 3.74
CA ARG A 72 -9.38 -7.48 3.81
C ARG A 72 -9.65 -6.69 2.53
N VAL A 73 -8.62 -6.11 1.93
CA VAL A 73 -8.75 -5.42 0.63
C VAL A 73 -9.17 -6.40 -0.45
N ALA A 74 -8.53 -7.57 -0.50
CA ALA A 74 -8.86 -8.60 -1.47
C ALA A 74 -10.31 -9.10 -1.32
N GLU A 75 -10.73 -9.36 -0.10
CA GLU A 75 -12.11 -9.76 0.22
C GLU A 75 -13.13 -8.69 -0.22
N ALA A 76 -12.89 -7.42 0.11
CA ALA A 76 -13.77 -6.32 -0.25
C ALA A 76 -13.91 -6.12 -1.76
N ILE A 77 -12.84 -6.38 -2.52
CA ILE A 77 -12.81 -6.26 -3.99
C ILE A 77 -13.31 -7.53 -4.69
N GLY A 78 -13.41 -8.67 -3.97
CA GLY A 78 -13.71 -9.97 -4.58
C GLY A 78 -12.51 -10.58 -5.33
N ALA A 79 -11.28 -10.31 -4.86
CA ALA A 79 -10.03 -10.78 -5.46
C ALA A 79 -9.25 -11.68 -4.51
N GLU A 80 -8.14 -12.27 -5.01
CA GLU A 80 -7.24 -13.06 -4.19
C GLU A 80 -6.01 -12.25 -3.74
N SER A 81 -5.54 -12.50 -2.50
CA SER A 81 -4.38 -11.83 -1.93
C SER A 81 -3.07 -12.57 -2.17
N TYR A 82 -2.01 -11.83 -2.49
CA TYR A 82 -0.66 -12.31 -2.72
C TYR A 82 0.29 -11.75 -1.65
N HIS A 83 0.76 -12.59 -0.72
CA HIS A 83 1.70 -12.19 0.33
C HIS A 83 2.47 -13.39 0.91
N SER A 84 3.47 -13.10 1.75
CA SER A 84 4.37 -14.11 2.34
C SER A 84 3.68 -15.12 3.28
N GLY A 85 2.47 -14.86 3.75
CA GLY A 85 1.66 -15.80 4.52
C GLY A 85 1.06 -16.95 3.68
N LYS A 86 1.13 -16.86 2.35
CA LYS A 86 0.72 -17.93 1.44
C LYS A 86 1.92 -18.78 1.03
N THR A 87 1.70 -20.07 0.76
CA THR A 87 2.74 -20.97 0.27
C THR A 87 3.28 -20.52 -1.09
N LYS A 88 4.49 -20.96 -1.43
CA LYS A 88 5.09 -20.65 -2.74
C LYS A 88 4.18 -21.08 -3.90
N LYS A 89 3.64 -22.32 -3.82
CA LYS A 89 2.73 -22.89 -4.84
C LYS A 89 1.45 -22.04 -5.02
N GLN A 90 0.84 -21.58 -3.91
CA GLN A 90 -0.33 -20.69 -3.98
C GLN A 90 0.00 -19.35 -4.65
N ARG A 91 1.14 -18.77 -4.32
CA ARG A 91 1.57 -17.50 -4.90
C ARG A 91 1.87 -17.63 -6.40
N GLU A 92 2.52 -18.70 -6.82
CA GLU A 92 2.79 -18.98 -8.24
C GLU A 92 1.48 -19.13 -9.00
N LYS A 93 0.54 -19.96 -8.51
CA LYS A 93 -0.79 -20.12 -9.13
C LYS A 93 -1.53 -18.79 -9.29
N LEU A 94 -1.48 -17.91 -8.28
CA LEU A 94 -2.11 -16.59 -8.34
C LEU A 94 -1.49 -15.71 -9.41
N LEU A 95 -0.16 -15.72 -9.52
CA LEU A 95 0.54 -14.96 -10.55
C LEU A 95 0.22 -15.48 -11.95
N ASP A 96 0.12 -16.79 -12.13
CA ASP A 96 -0.19 -17.38 -13.42
C ASP A 96 -1.61 -17.03 -13.86
N LYS A 97 -2.60 -17.06 -12.95
CA LYS A 97 -3.96 -16.58 -13.20
C LYS A 97 -4.00 -15.10 -13.59
N PHE A 98 -3.19 -14.27 -12.92
CA PHE A 98 -3.12 -12.85 -13.22
C PHE A 98 -2.41 -12.59 -14.56
N ARG A 99 -1.35 -13.32 -14.88
CA ARG A 99 -0.64 -13.24 -16.17
C ARG A 99 -1.53 -13.65 -17.33
N SER A 100 -2.23 -14.78 -17.19
CA SER A 100 -3.16 -15.29 -18.22
C SER A 100 -4.40 -14.41 -18.42
N GLY A 101 -4.68 -13.49 -17.48
CA GLY A 101 -5.91 -12.69 -17.51
C GLY A 101 -7.14 -13.40 -16.94
N GLU A 102 -7.00 -14.61 -16.39
CA GLU A 102 -8.08 -15.29 -15.66
C GLU A 102 -8.56 -14.44 -14.48
N THR A 103 -7.64 -13.74 -13.79
CA THR A 103 -7.97 -12.69 -12.84
C THR A 103 -7.38 -11.36 -13.29
N LYS A 104 -8.16 -10.29 -13.17
CA LYS A 104 -7.73 -8.94 -13.54
C LYS A 104 -7.23 -8.13 -12.36
N VAL A 105 -7.45 -8.58 -11.13
CA VAL A 105 -7.05 -7.87 -9.92
C VAL A 105 -6.15 -8.73 -9.06
N LEU A 106 -4.98 -8.19 -8.71
CA LEU A 106 -4.03 -8.82 -7.79
C LEU A 106 -3.82 -7.91 -6.57
N CYS A 107 -4.16 -8.42 -5.37
CA CYS A 107 -3.94 -7.70 -4.12
C CYS A 107 -2.62 -8.16 -3.49
N SER A 108 -1.67 -7.28 -3.28
CA SER A 108 -0.36 -7.61 -2.70
C SER A 108 -0.05 -6.78 -1.45
N THR A 109 0.71 -7.34 -0.51
CA THR A 109 1.15 -6.61 0.69
C THR A 109 2.18 -5.54 0.37
N LYS A 110 3.13 -5.86 -0.50
CA LYS A 110 4.22 -4.96 -0.92
C LYS A 110 4.34 -5.00 -2.43
N ALA A 111 4.95 -3.95 -2.97
CA ALA A 111 5.35 -3.98 -4.37
C ALA A 111 6.05 -5.31 -4.66
N LEU A 112 5.57 -6.00 -5.68
CA LEU A 112 6.10 -7.28 -6.12
C LEU A 112 7.63 -7.20 -6.20
N ASN A 113 8.33 -8.21 -5.70
CA ASN A 113 9.79 -8.23 -5.64
C ASN A 113 10.41 -8.00 -7.02
N GLN A 114 11.61 -7.41 -7.05
CA GLN A 114 12.39 -7.25 -8.28
C GLN A 114 12.49 -8.58 -9.01
N GLY A 115 12.07 -8.59 -10.28
CA GLY A 115 12.13 -9.78 -11.15
C GLY A 115 10.82 -10.50 -11.39
N MET A 116 9.70 -10.10 -10.75
CA MET A 116 8.40 -10.61 -11.16
C MET A 116 7.90 -9.83 -12.38
N ASP A 117 7.95 -10.48 -13.52
CA ASP A 117 7.30 -9.98 -14.73
C ASP A 117 5.78 -10.11 -14.58
N VAL A 118 5.12 -8.98 -14.49
CA VAL A 118 3.66 -8.89 -14.41
C VAL A 118 3.23 -7.99 -15.58
N PRO A 119 2.94 -8.60 -16.73
CA PRO A 119 2.63 -7.85 -17.93
C PRO A 119 1.27 -7.14 -17.84
N ASP A 120 1.15 -6.06 -18.58
CA ASP A 120 -0.10 -5.36 -18.92
C ASP A 120 -0.88 -4.78 -17.73
N VAL A 121 -0.21 -4.39 -16.65
CA VAL A 121 -0.85 -3.67 -15.55
C VAL A 121 -1.08 -2.22 -15.95
N GLU A 122 -2.33 -1.78 -15.93
CA GLU A 122 -2.73 -0.43 -16.31
C GLU A 122 -3.04 0.45 -15.10
N ILE A 123 -3.53 -0.16 -14.01
CA ILE A 123 -3.96 0.55 -12.80
C ILE A 123 -3.22 0.03 -11.57
N GLY A 124 -2.68 0.95 -10.79
CA GLY A 124 -2.11 0.67 -9.48
C GLY A 124 -2.93 1.35 -8.38
N ILE A 125 -3.17 0.65 -7.27
CA ILE A 125 -3.89 1.21 -6.12
C ILE A 125 -3.03 1.00 -4.87
N ILE A 126 -2.69 2.08 -4.17
CA ILE A 126 -2.00 2.03 -2.87
C ILE A 126 -3.02 2.35 -1.79
N VAL A 127 -3.44 1.34 -1.03
CA VAL A 127 -4.40 1.46 0.08
C VAL A 127 -3.66 1.59 1.42
N GLY A 128 -2.54 0.88 1.58
CA GLY A 128 -1.68 0.93 2.76
C GLY A 128 -0.42 1.75 2.52
N LEU A 129 -0.46 3.06 2.75
CA LEU A 129 0.69 3.93 2.57
C LEU A 129 1.67 3.80 3.74
N GLU A 130 2.96 3.67 3.44
CA GLU A 130 4.03 3.55 4.42
C GLU A 130 5.03 4.72 4.35
N SER A 131 5.90 4.82 5.35
CA SER A 131 6.98 5.85 5.39
C SER A 131 7.92 5.81 4.18
N LYS A 132 8.02 4.67 3.51
CA LYS A 132 8.78 4.49 2.26
C LYS A 132 7.86 4.59 1.03
N ALA A 133 6.99 5.58 1.00
CA ALA A 133 6.02 5.78 -0.09
C ALA A 133 6.72 5.95 -1.46
N LEU A 134 7.79 6.75 -1.54
CA LEU A 134 8.48 7.03 -2.80
C LEU A 134 9.00 5.77 -3.51
N PRO A 135 9.77 4.86 -2.87
CA PRO A 135 10.17 3.61 -3.52
C PRO A 135 9.00 2.74 -3.98
N MET A 136 7.90 2.75 -3.24
CA MET A 136 6.69 2.00 -3.61
C MET A 136 6.05 2.57 -4.87
N ILE A 137 5.85 3.88 -4.93
CA ILE A 137 5.29 4.59 -6.09
C ILE A 137 6.19 4.39 -7.33
N GLN A 138 7.51 4.53 -7.17
CA GLN A 138 8.45 4.32 -8.26
C GLN A 138 8.44 2.88 -8.80
N ARG A 139 8.34 1.87 -7.92
CA ARG A 139 8.21 0.47 -8.35
C ARG A 139 6.92 0.23 -9.09
N LEU A 140 5.82 0.75 -8.56
CA LEU A 140 4.52 0.64 -9.22
C LEU A 140 4.53 1.32 -10.59
N GLY A 141 5.13 2.50 -10.70
CA GLY A 141 5.31 3.20 -11.97
C GLY A 141 6.15 2.43 -13.01
N ARG A 142 7.02 1.50 -12.57
CA ARG A 142 7.76 0.61 -13.48
C ARG A 142 6.93 -0.60 -13.92
N ILE A 143 6.00 -1.05 -13.09
CA ILE A 143 5.09 -2.17 -13.38
C ILE A 143 3.99 -1.71 -14.34
N ILE A 144 3.48 -0.49 -14.11
CA ILE A 144 2.45 0.13 -14.94
C ILE A 144 3.12 0.64 -16.22
N ARG A 145 3.04 -0.13 -17.28
CA ARG A 145 3.65 0.23 -18.56
C ARG A 145 2.73 1.15 -19.36
N LYS A 146 3.35 2.09 -20.09
CA LYS A 146 2.73 2.73 -21.23
C LYS A 146 2.70 1.72 -22.38
N ASP A 147 1.54 1.42 -22.89
CA ASP A 147 1.36 0.72 -24.14
C ASP A 147 0.81 1.73 -25.15
N GLY A 148 1.69 2.25 -25.99
CA GLY A 148 1.37 3.33 -26.92
C GLY A 148 0.89 4.60 -26.21
N ASP A 149 -0.30 5.08 -26.55
CA ASP A 149 -0.93 6.28 -25.98
C ASP A 149 -1.65 6.05 -24.64
N LYS A 150 -1.70 4.81 -24.14
CA LYS A 150 -2.35 4.48 -22.88
C LYS A 150 -1.49 4.94 -21.70
N ILE A 151 -2.04 5.77 -20.86
CA ILE A 151 -1.39 6.25 -19.62
C ILE A 151 -1.84 5.37 -18.48
N GLY A 152 -0.90 4.66 -17.85
CA GLY A 152 -1.17 3.95 -16.60
C GLY A 152 -1.45 4.92 -15.45
N LYS A 153 -2.42 4.59 -14.59
CA LYS A 153 -2.82 5.44 -13.45
C LYS A 153 -2.47 4.79 -12.13
N ILE A 154 -2.05 5.60 -11.16
CA ILE A 154 -1.81 5.18 -9.77
C ILE A 154 -2.74 5.97 -8.86
N TYR A 155 -3.62 5.26 -8.15
CA TYR A 155 -4.48 5.80 -7.11
C TYR A 155 -3.81 5.58 -5.74
N ILE A 156 -3.74 6.62 -4.92
CA ILE A 156 -3.11 6.55 -3.60
C ILE A 156 -4.11 7.04 -2.56
N PHE A 157 -4.58 6.13 -1.73
CA PHE A 157 -5.48 6.44 -0.62
C PHE A 157 -4.68 6.78 0.64
N TYR A 158 -5.00 7.90 1.26
CA TYR A 158 -4.40 8.35 2.51
C TYR A 158 -5.42 9.05 3.39
N VAL A 159 -5.18 9.06 4.68
CA VAL A 159 -6.02 9.82 5.62
C VAL A 159 -5.46 11.23 5.72
N THR A 160 -6.29 12.24 5.48
CA THR A 160 -5.95 13.67 5.63
C THR A 160 -5.59 14.02 7.07
N ASN A 161 -4.78 15.05 7.28
CA ASN A 161 -4.29 15.47 8.59
C ASN A 161 -3.55 14.38 9.38
N SER A 162 -3.04 13.36 8.68
CA SER A 162 -2.31 12.24 9.27
C SER A 162 -0.84 12.20 8.86
N GLN A 163 -0.11 11.22 9.41
CA GLN A 163 1.26 10.97 9.01
C GLN A 163 1.37 10.48 7.56
N GLU A 164 0.34 9.83 7.01
CA GLU A 164 0.33 9.37 5.62
C GLU A 164 0.36 10.55 4.64
N GLU A 165 -0.38 11.60 4.93
CA GLU A 165 -0.34 12.81 4.12
C GLU A 165 1.06 13.42 4.06
N LYS A 166 1.77 13.45 5.21
CA LYS A 166 3.16 13.94 5.27
C LYS A 166 4.10 13.06 4.43
N TRP A 167 3.94 11.73 4.49
CA TRP A 167 4.72 10.80 3.68
C TRP A 167 4.44 10.97 2.19
N LEU A 168 3.19 11.14 1.82
CA LEU A 168 2.79 11.39 0.44
C LEU A 168 3.39 12.70 -0.07
N LYS A 169 3.22 13.80 0.65
CA LYS A 169 3.81 15.10 0.29
C LYS A 169 5.34 15.05 0.12
N GLN A 170 6.03 14.29 0.98
CA GLN A 170 7.47 14.10 0.85
C GLN A 170 7.85 13.25 -0.37
N ALA A 171 7.07 12.22 -0.68
CA ALA A 171 7.30 11.37 -1.83
C ALA A 171 7.03 12.12 -3.15
N THR A 172 5.93 12.87 -3.23
CA THR A 172 5.51 13.57 -4.45
C THR A 172 6.41 14.76 -4.80
N LYS A 173 7.03 15.43 -3.81
CA LYS A 173 8.05 16.48 -4.09
C LYS A 173 9.23 16.00 -4.95
N LYS A 174 9.49 14.70 -5.00
CA LYS A 174 10.58 14.07 -5.77
C LYS A 174 10.11 13.42 -7.08
N LEU A 175 8.84 13.57 -7.41
CA LEU A 175 8.23 13.01 -8.62
C LEU A 175 7.82 14.16 -9.54
N ASN A 176 8.40 14.23 -10.74
CA ASN A 176 8.23 15.34 -11.67
C ASN A 176 6.84 15.44 -12.35
N ASN A 177 5.94 14.46 -12.19
CA ASN A 177 4.67 14.37 -12.91
C ASN A 177 3.50 13.91 -12.02
N VAL A 178 3.40 14.43 -10.82
CA VAL A 178 2.23 14.16 -9.97
C VAL A 178 1.19 15.24 -10.21
N LYS A 179 0.13 14.91 -10.93
CA LYS A 179 -1.09 15.70 -10.87
C LYS A 179 -1.79 15.35 -9.55
N GLN A 180 -1.84 16.27 -8.64
CA GLN A 180 -2.84 16.23 -7.57
C GLN A 180 -4.18 16.53 -8.24
N GLY A 181 -4.90 15.47 -8.61
CA GLY A 181 -6.22 15.62 -9.18
C GLY A 181 -7.23 15.82 -8.05
N ASP A 182 -8.13 16.75 -8.25
CA ASP A 182 -9.41 16.82 -7.54
C ASP A 182 -10.31 15.60 -7.84
N ASP A 183 -9.84 14.65 -8.63
CA ASP A 183 -10.54 13.43 -9.03
C ASP A 183 -10.93 12.53 -7.83
N LEU A 184 -10.35 12.76 -6.66
CA LEU A 184 -10.75 12.10 -5.41
C LEU A 184 -12.06 12.66 -4.83
N LYS A 185 -12.56 13.79 -5.30
CA LYS A 185 -13.90 14.30 -4.95
C LYS A 185 -15.04 13.51 -5.59
N LEU A 186 -14.74 12.63 -6.54
CA LEU A 186 -15.72 11.72 -7.14
C LEU A 186 -16.09 10.55 -6.22
N PHE A 187 -15.38 10.35 -5.10
CA PHE A 187 -15.54 9.19 -4.20
C PHE A 187 -15.82 9.58 -2.74
N LEU A 188 -16.19 10.82 -2.48
CA LEU A 188 -16.74 11.31 -1.22
C LEU A 188 -18.24 11.61 -1.46
#